data_b94590f78b0fd1b6b1e1576657f46ff7
#
_entry.id   b94590f78b0fd1b6b1e1576657f46ff7
#
_cell.length_a   1.000
_cell.length_b   1.000
_cell.length_c   1.000
_cell.angle_alpha   90.00
_cell.angle_beta   90.00
_cell.angle_gamma   90.00
#
_symmetry.space_group_name_H-M   'P 1'
#
loop_
_entity.id
_entity.type
_entity.pdbx_description
1 polymer ?
#
loop_
_entity_poly.entity_id
_entity_poly.type
_entity_poly.pdbx_seq_one_letter_code
_entity_poly.pdbx_strand_id
1 'polypeptide(L)'
;MTSTDKFIYQVKQGFQNNKGRGSVYCFTKEIIPRLVLEVVQGIRAKNPNRSIFIVVDDYATRINITTKLQIDNIKVLTKTYINTNYIYSYDLIILIGINDSIELINHLYKNSKFTLSIFTKNIMNSEFITQVRSILPNIETTVSHGAVKSDLVYSPVEETRIGVTLNDNDLTLYKKCTDYINECVTVFGDLKNIEKCKVGDPLLNISASEFRYTLAKENGWSEDLNTNIDFHRQIDEIYNPNTLFEKACTFYTIAKQRRDLCSDNVEKLREIARICYENKDKKILIISKRGEFAAQVTKYINSIATEEDSPICGDYHDCIEDAVATDKEGNIILVKSGVNKGKPKIIKAQFLSTSNLADFNSGCINVLSIKNSSNNKLKIACDLVILTTPYCNSIIDIKSRFTEITFNGTPTRVYKLYCSNTIEHNQLMKEKESPIIKVINYNEENFVEYDEKNGDIIL
;
A
#
# COMPACT_ATOMS: atom_id res chain seq x y z
N MET A 1 25.68 -18.52 -5.18
CA MET A 1 25.20 -17.95 -3.90
C MET A 1 24.28 -16.80 -4.26
N THR A 2 23.01 -16.90 -3.92
CA THR A 2 22.01 -15.86 -4.21
C THR A 2 22.27 -14.61 -3.36
N SER A 3 21.68 -13.46 -3.72
CA SER A 3 21.79 -12.25 -2.91
C SER A 3 21.20 -12.47 -1.51
N THR A 4 20.12 -13.24 -1.41
CA THR A 4 19.52 -13.67 -0.14
C THR A 4 20.51 -14.49 0.71
N ASP A 5 21.18 -15.48 0.12
CA ASP A 5 22.19 -16.29 0.84
C ASP A 5 23.35 -15.44 1.31
N LYS A 6 23.84 -14.52 0.45
CA LYS A 6 24.90 -13.59 0.78
C LYS A 6 24.51 -12.65 1.92
N PHE A 7 23.28 -12.12 1.89
CA PHE A 7 22.75 -11.28 2.96
C PHE A 7 22.72 -12.04 4.32
N ILE A 8 22.11 -13.23 4.35
CA ILE A 8 22.02 -14.05 5.55
C ILE A 8 23.42 -14.40 6.07
N TYR A 9 24.33 -14.76 5.18
CA TYR A 9 25.72 -15.06 5.54
C TYR A 9 26.41 -13.84 6.19
N GLN A 10 26.29 -12.66 5.61
CA GLN A 10 26.87 -11.42 6.16
C GLN A 10 26.28 -11.07 7.53
N VAL A 11 24.97 -11.24 7.72
CA VAL A 11 24.34 -11.03 9.03
C VAL A 11 24.88 -12.02 10.07
N LYS A 12 25.01 -13.29 9.72
CA LYS A 12 25.61 -14.31 10.63
C LYS A 12 27.05 -13.98 11.01
N GLN A 13 27.87 -13.60 10.04
CA GLN A 13 29.27 -13.20 10.26
C GLN A 13 29.35 -11.95 11.15
N GLY A 14 28.60 -10.90 10.84
CA GLY A 14 28.55 -9.69 11.65
C GLY A 14 28.07 -9.94 13.09
N PHE A 15 27.06 -10.79 13.25
CA PHE A 15 26.57 -11.20 14.55
C PHE A 15 27.64 -11.96 15.37
N GLN A 16 28.39 -12.85 14.72
CA GLN A 16 29.51 -13.57 15.38
C GLN A 16 30.65 -12.62 15.72
N ASN A 17 31.06 -11.75 14.81
CA ASN A 17 32.13 -10.77 15.02
C ASN A 17 31.81 -9.82 16.20
N ASN A 18 30.54 -9.46 16.35
CA ASN A 18 30.03 -8.64 17.43
C ASN A 18 29.69 -9.45 18.68
N LYS A 19 30.31 -10.63 18.86
CA LYS A 19 30.16 -11.52 20.05
C LYS A 19 28.69 -11.90 20.33
N GLY A 20 27.88 -12.04 19.27
CA GLY A 20 26.47 -12.42 19.39
C GLY A 20 25.54 -11.27 19.79
N ARG A 21 25.90 -10.04 19.46
CA ARG A 21 25.10 -8.84 19.68
C ARG A 21 25.08 -8.01 18.41
N GLY A 22 23.90 -7.53 18.00
CA GLY A 22 23.84 -6.69 16.82
C GLY A 22 22.45 -6.27 16.41
N SER A 23 22.43 -5.28 15.52
CA SER A 23 21.22 -4.81 14.88
C SER A 23 21.39 -4.80 13.36
N VAL A 24 20.35 -5.16 12.63
CA VAL A 24 20.36 -5.21 11.17
C VAL A 24 19.04 -4.71 10.59
N TYR A 25 19.10 -4.07 9.44
CA TYR A 25 17.92 -3.73 8.65
C TYR A 25 17.58 -4.86 7.69
N CYS A 26 16.35 -5.34 7.77
CA CYS A 26 15.80 -6.33 6.85
C CYS A 26 14.38 -5.93 6.44
N PHE A 27 14.25 -5.21 5.33
CA PHE A 27 12.94 -4.75 4.83
C PHE A 27 12.16 -5.83 4.10
N THR A 28 12.79 -6.95 3.77
CA THR A 28 12.18 -8.09 3.09
C THR A 28 11.71 -9.08 4.13
N LYS A 29 10.43 -8.99 4.51
CA LYS A 29 9.85 -9.79 5.61
C LYS A 29 9.90 -11.29 5.34
N GLU A 30 9.87 -11.69 4.07
CA GLU A 30 9.84 -13.07 3.61
C GLU A 30 11.10 -13.86 4.00
N ILE A 31 12.26 -13.20 4.06
CA ILE A 31 13.52 -13.86 4.44
C ILE A 31 13.75 -13.91 5.95
N ILE A 32 13.00 -13.14 6.73
CA ILE A 32 13.18 -13.08 8.19
C ILE A 32 13.08 -14.45 8.85
N PRO A 33 12.09 -15.31 8.56
CA PRO A 33 12.03 -16.64 9.15
C PRO A 33 13.28 -17.48 8.85
N ARG A 34 13.80 -17.41 7.61
CA ARG A 34 15.03 -18.11 7.22
C ARG A 34 16.26 -17.53 7.92
N LEU A 35 16.37 -16.20 8.01
CA LEU A 35 17.43 -15.53 8.75
C LEU A 35 17.44 -15.94 10.23
N VAL A 36 16.25 -15.93 10.85
CA VAL A 36 16.08 -16.33 12.26
C VAL A 36 16.48 -17.80 12.45
N LEU A 37 16.01 -18.70 11.56
CA LEU A 37 16.35 -20.11 11.59
C LEU A 37 17.86 -20.32 11.54
N GLU A 38 18.55 -19.68 10.63
CA GLU A 38 20.00 -19.78 10.46
C GLU A 38 20.79 -19.25 11.66
N VAL A 39 20.32 -18.16 12.29
CA VAL A 39 20.93 -17.63 13.52
C VAL A 39 20.70 -18.59 14.70
N VAL A 40 19.49 -19.10 14.85
CA VAL A 40 19.12 -20.08 15.89
C VAL A 40 19.96 -21.35 15.77
N GLN A 41 20.06 -21.91 14.56
CA GLN A 41 20.88 -23.10 14.29
C GLN A 41 22.35 -22.85 14.61
N GLY A 42 22.90 -21.70 14.22
CA GLY A 42 24.28 -21.33 14.53
C GLY A 42 24.55 -21.22 16.03
N ILE A 43 23.59 -20.72 16.78
CA ILE A 43 23.70 -20.65 18.27
C ILE A 43 23.56 -22.02 18.90
N ARG A 44 22.65 -22.87 18.43
CA ARG A 44 22.41 -24.21 18.95
C ARG A 44 23.48 -25.25 18.54
N ALA A 45 24.17 -25.00 17.43
CA ALA A 45 25.28 -25.87 17.02
C ALA A 45 26.36 -26.04 18.13
N LYS A 46 26.56 -24.98 18.97
CA LYS A 46 27.50 -25.01 20.10
C LYS A 46 26.87 -25.55 21.39
N ASN A 47 25.56 -25.42 21.55
CA ASN A 47 24.82 -25.94 22.71
C ASN A 47 23.31 -26.06 22.32
N PRO A 48 22.82 -27.29 22.08
CA PRO A 48 21.44 -27.55 21.67
C PRO A 48 20.36 -27.07 22.66
N ASN A 49 20.72 -27.04 23.95
CA ASN A 49 19.75 -26.71 25.01
C ASN A 49 19.59 -25.22 25.28
N ARG A 50 20.18 -24.34 24.45
CA ARG A 50 20.05 -22.90 24.65
C ARG A 50 18.59 -22.44 24.48
N SER A 51 18.18 -21.64 25.46
CA SER A 51 16.86 -21.05 25.51
C SER A 51 16.78 -19.86 24.55
N ILE A 52 15.70 -19.81 23.77
CA ILE A 52 15.52 -18.80 22.74
C ILE A 52 14.18 -18.10 22.91
N PHE A 53 14.22 -16.78 22.85
CA PHE A 53 13.04 -15.94 22.93
C PHE A 53 12.98 -14.98 21.74
N ILE A 54 11.85 -14.95 21.05
CA ILE A 54 11.62 -14.09 19.90
C ILE A 54 10.48 -13.14 20.24
N VAL A 55 10.74 -11.85 20.11
CA VAL A 55 9.76 -10.80 20.30
C VAL A 55 9.47 -10.13 18.95
N VAL A 56 8.22 -10.07 18.59
CA VAL A 56 7.76 -9.52 17.31
C VAL A 56 6.82 -8.34 17.49
N ASP A 57 6.79 -7.44 16.54
CA ASP A 57 5.95 -6.25 16.58
C ASP A 57 4.45 -6.58 16.50
N ASP A 58 4.06 -7.48 15.60
CA ASP A 58 2.67 -7.79 15.30
C ASP A 58 2.33 -9.29 15.33
N TYR A 59 1.02 -9.57 15.44
CA TYR A 59 0.50 -10.94 15.52
C TYR A 59 0.70 -11.74 14.21
N ALA A 60 0.66 -11.11 13.06
CA ALA A 60 0.87 -11.77 11.78
C ALA A 60 2.32 -12.26 11.63
N THR A 61 3.29 -11.42 12.04
CA THR A 61 4.70 -11.80 12.12
C THR A 61 4.90 -12.96 13.11
N ARG A 62 4.20 -12.96 14.26
CA ARG A 62 4.23 -14.07 15.22
C ARG A 62 3.80 -15.39 14.59
N ILE A 63 2.63 -15.42 13.91
CA ILE A 63 2.15 -16.63 13.25
C ILE A 63 3.16 -17.12 12.21
N ASN A 64 3.63 -16.21 11.34
CA ASN A 64 4.57 -16.57 10.27
C ASN A 64 5.87 -17.20 10.83
N ILE A 65 6.44 -16.60 11.88
CA ILE A 65 7.65 -17.12 12.54
C ILE A 65 7.37 -18.47 13.19
N THR A 66 6.29 -18.59 13.95
CA THR A 66 5.94 -19.84 14.65
C THR A 66 5.70 -20.98 13.68
N THR A 67 4.99 -20.72 12.57
CA THR A 67 4.66 -21.74 11.57
C THR A 67 5.89 -22.21 10.79
N LYS A 68 6.82 -21.30 10.47
CA LYS A 68 7.99 -21.62 9.63
C LYS A 68 9.17 -22.16 10.41
N LEU A 69 9.31 -21.83 11.69
CA LEU A 69 10.47 -22.30 12.46
C LEU A 69 10.36 -23.76 12.91
N GLN A 70 9.17 -24.24 13.28
CA GLN A 70 8.91 -25.62 13.73
C GLN A 70 10.03 -26.22 14.63
N ILE A 71 10.60 -25.41 15.52
CA ILE A 71 11.72 -25.78 16.37
C ILE A 71 11.23 -25.80 17.82
N ASP A 72 11.51 -26.87 18.53
CA ASP A 72 11.18 -27.00 19.96
C ASP A 72 11.94 -26.00 20.83
N ASN A 73 11.34 -25.65 21.97
CA ASN A 73 11.91 -24.77 22.98
C ASN A 73 12.22 -23.34 22.48
N ILE A 74 11.41 -22.81 21.55
CA ILE A 74 11.41 -21.41 21.18
C ILE A 74 10.12 -20.75 21.68
N LYS A 75 10.24 -19.67 22.43
CA LYS A 75 9.09 -18.84 22.83
C LYS A 75 8.97 -17.65 21.91
N VAL A 76 7.80 -17.45 21.31
CA VAL A 76 7.50 -16.31 20.42
C VAL A 76 6.33 -15.51 20.99
N LEU A 77 6.55 -14.23 21.31
CA LEU A 77 5.52 -13.32 21.81
C LEU A 77 5.50 -12.02 20.98
N THR A 78 4.34 -11.36 20.96
CA THR A 78 4.26 -9.98 20.45
C THR A 78 4.68 -8.99 21.54
N LYS A 79 5.19 -7.82 21.14
CA LYS A 79 5.67 -6.78 22.07
C LYS A 79 4.62 -6.38 23.10
N THR A 80 3.33 -6.43 22.76
CA THR A 80 2.21 -6.07 23.63
C THR A 80 2.03 -6.99 24.84
N TYR A 81 2.59 -8.21 24.78
CA TYR A 81 2.57 -9.17 25.90
C TYR A 81 3.84 -9.16 26.74
N ILE A 82 4.77 -8.24 26.48
CA ILE A 82 6.01 -8.12 27.24
C ILE A 82 5.77 -7.18 28.43
N ASN A 83 5.94 -7.70 29.61
CA ASN A 83 5.93 -6.90 30.83
C ASN A 83 7.36 -6.53 31.22
N THR A 84 7.70 -5.26 31.14
CA THR A 84 9.06 -4.77 31.46
C THR A 84 9.43 -4.88 32.92
N ASN A 85 8.48 -5.14 33.80
CA ASN A 85 8.73 -5.41 35.21
C ASN A 85 9.16 -6.88 35.48
N TYR A 86 9.10 -7.74 34.45
CA TYR A 86 9.44 -9.14 34.53
C TYR A 86 10.80 -9.41 33.87
N ILE A 87 11.68 -10.17 34.55
CA ILE A 87 12.99 -10.51 34.01
C ILE A 87 12.88 -11.71 33.08
N TYR A 88 13.12 -11.48 31.80
CA TYR A 88 13.16 -12.51 30.75
C TYR A 88 14.60 -12.98 30.56
N SER A 89 15.00 -14.02 31.26
CA SER A 89 16.36 -14.60 31.15
C SER A 89 16.39 -15.69 30.09
N TYR A 90 17.00 -15.39 28.94
CA TYR A 90 17.18 -16.30 27.80
C TYR A 90 18.61 -16.18 27.27
N ASP A 91 19.13 -17.30 26.71
CA ASP A 91 20.44 -17.27 26.07
C ASP A 91 20.45 -16.37 24.82
N LEU A 92 19.44 -16.49 23.96
CA LEU A 92 19.29 -15.67 22.78
C LEU A 92 17.92 -14.97 22.78
N ILE A 93 17.94 -13.66 22.57
CA ILE A 93 16.74 -12.87 22.28
C ILE A 93 16.84 -12.30 20.88
N ILE A 94 15.79 -12.52 20.07
CA ILE A 94 15.65 -11.95 18.73
C ILE A 94 14.45 -10.99 18.74
N LEU A 95 14.70 -9.75 18.35
CA LEU A 95 13.70 -8.68 18.25
C LEU A 95 13.37 -8.43 16.77
N ILE A 96 12.11 -8.52 16.37
CA ILE A 96 11.70 -8.37 14.97
C ILE A 96 10.67 -7.25 14.86
N GLY A 97 11.02 -6.20 14.11
CA GLY A 97 10.12 -5.08 13.86
C GLY A 97 9.91 -4.13 15.05
N ILE A 98 10.70 -4.26 16.11
CA ILE A 98 10.64 -3.33 17.25
C ILE A 98 11.37 -2.04 16.86
N ASN A 99 10.63 -1.10 16.26
CA ASN A 99 11.17 0.10 15.64
C ASN A 99 10.91 1.37 16.45
N ASP A 100 10.31 1.25 17.64
CA ASP A 100 9.73 2.38 18.37
C ASP A 100 9.98 2.36 19.90
N SER A 101 10.63 1.31 20.44
CA SER A 101 10.82 1.18 21.88
C SER A 101 12.26 0.81 22.25
N ILE A 102 13.06 1.84 22.56
CA ILE A 102 14.43 1.67 23.06
C ILE A 102 14.45 1.04 24.45
N GLU A 103 13.46 1.35 25.28
CA GLU A 103 13.34 0.81 26.64
C GLU A 103 13.16 -0.70 26.62
N LEU A 104 12.30 -1.21 25.73
CA LEU A 104 12.09 -2.65 25.55
C LEU A 104 13.36 -3.33 25.03
N ILE A 105 14.05 -2.74 24.04
CA ILE A 105 15.31 -3.26 23.51
C ILE A 105 16.36 -3.34 24.63
N ASN A 106 16.51 -2.28 25.41
CA ASN A 106 17.49 -2.21 26.48
C ASN A 106 17.16 -3.19 27.63
N HIS A 107 15.88 -3.30 27.99
CA HIS A 107 15.41 -4.25 29.00
C HIS A 107 15.76 -5.69 28.61
N LEU A 108 15.46 -6.09 27.40
CA LEU A 108 15.69 -7.45 26.90
C LEU A 108 17.19 -7.73 26.66
N TYR A 109 17.94 -6.74 26.18
CA TYR A 109 19.36 -6.81 25.98
C TYR A 109 20.12 -7.10 27.30
N LYS A 110 19.77 -6.40 28.39
CA LYS A 110 20.43 -6.59 29.70
C LYS A 110 20.25 -8.01 30.27
N ASN A 111 19.16 -8.66 29.89
CA ASN A 111 18.75 -9.96 30.41
C ASN A 111 19.04 -11.13 29.46
N SER A 112 19.89 -10.92 28.46
CA SER A 112 20.25 -11.94 27.47
C SER A 112 21.76 -12.03 27.26
N LYS A 113 22.25 -13.22 26.91
CA LYS A 113 23.64 -13.46 26.53
C LYS A 113 23.89 -12.99 25.08
N PHE A 114 22.94 -13.25 24.20
CA PHE A 114 22.99 -12.89 22.79
C PHE A 114 21.72 -12.13 22.41
N THR A 115 21.85 -11.07 21.62
CA THR A 115 20.71 -10.25 21.18
C THR A 115 20.86 -9.83 19.74
N LEU A 116 19.86 -10.15 18.91
CA LEU A 116 19.75 -9.67 17.53
C LEU A 116 18.47 -8.84 17.37
N SER A 117 18.60 -7.59 16.94
CA SER A 117 17.47 -6.75 16.55
C SER A 117 17.37 -6.66 15.03
N ILE A 118 16.22 -7.01 14.47
CA ILE A 118 15.93 -6.96 13.02
C ILE A 118 14.90 -5.87 12.80
N PHE A 119 15.33 -4.76 12.22
CA PHE A 119 14.45 -3.63 11.86
C PHE A 119 13.79 -3.88 10.52
N THR A 120 12.47 -3.72 10.47
CA THR A 120 11.65 -4.00 9.27
C THR A 120 11.15 -2.75 8.56
N LYS A 121 11.40 -1.58 9.12
CA LYS A 121 11.06 -0.26 8.55
C LYS A 121 12.30 0.62 8.53
N ASN A 122 12.33 1.56 7.57
CA ASN A 122 13.33 2.61 7.60
C ASN A 122 13.01 3.55 8.76
N ILE A 123 13.88 3.53 9.78
CA ILE A 123 13.72 4.37 10.96
C ILE A 123 14.41 5.70 10.66
N MET A 124 13.60 6.71 10.36
CA MET A 124 14.09 8.07 10.07
C MET A 124 14.56 8.81 11.33
N ASN A 125 14.21 8.34 12.52
CA ASN A 125 14.58 8.99 13.78
C ASN A 125 16.07 8.72 14.09
N SER A 126 16.90 9.72 13.87
CA SER A 126 18.35 9.65 14.11
C SER A 126 18.71 9.40 15.57
N GLU A 127 17.91 9.91 16.50
CA GLU A 127 18.13 9.73 17.94
C GLU A 127 17.89 8.28 18.37
N PHE A 128 16.78 7.68 17.94
CA PHE A 128 16.48 6.27 18.22
C PHE A 128 17.58 5.35 17.67
N ILE A 129 18.00 5.57 16.41
CA ILE A 129 19.09 4.79 15.79
C ILE A 129 20.39 4.94 16.58
N THR A 130 20.74 6.15 17.01
CA THR A 130 21.96 6.40 17.81
C THR A 130 21.89 5.67 19.14
N GLN A 131 20.76 5.73 19.82
CA GLN A 131 20.55 5.00 21.09
C GLN A 131 20.62 3.48 20.90
N VAL A 132 20.00 2.95 19.84
CA VAL A 132 20.10 1.51 19.55
C VAL A 132 21.53 1.08 19.26
N ARG A 133 22.28 1.85 18.46
CA ARG A 133 23.67 1.53 18.10
C ARG A 133 24.62 1.59 19.29
N SER A 134 24.32 2.37 20.31
CA SER A 134 25.08 2.39 21.57
C SER A 134 24.92 1.07 22.37
N ILE A 135 23.83 0.34 22.16
CA ILE A 135 23.52 -0.93 22.83
C ILE A 135 23.84 -2.13 21.94
N LEU A 136 23.40 -2.09 20.69
CA LEU A 136 23.52 -3.16 19.69
C LEU A 136 24.31 -2.65 18.47
N PRO A 137 25.54 -3.11 18.24
CA PRO A 137 26.34 -2.73 17.09
C PRO A 137 25.60 -2.99 15.78
N ASN A 138 25.75 -2.08 14.83
CA ASN A 138 25.17 -2.26 13.51
C ASN A 138 25.89 -3.39 12.76
N ILE A 139 25.13 -4.29 12.16
CA ILE A 139 25.64 -5.32 11.27
C ILE A 139 25.51 -4.77 9.85
N GLU A 140 26.64 -4.44 9.24
CA GLU A 140 26.69 -3.95 7.87
C GLU A 140 26.57 -5.08 6.86
N THR A 141 25.75 -4.86 5.84
CA THR A 141 25.59 -5.76 4.72
C THR A 141 25.87 -5.02 3.43
N THR A 142 26.64 -5.64 2.54
CA THR A 142 26.95 -5.07 1.21
C THR A 142 25.87 -5.37 0.17
N VAL A 143 24.94 -6.23 0.52
CA VAL A 143 23.83 -6.63 -0.37
C VAL A 143 22.70 -5.62 -0.26
N SER A 144 22.29 -5.04 -1.38
CA SER A 144 21.15 -4.13 -1.40
C SER A 144 19.83 -4.89 -1.15
N HIS A 145 18.89 -4.24 -0.47
CA HIS A 145 17.55 -4.82 -0.27
C HIS A 145 16.81 -5.08 -1.58
N GLY A 146 17.08 -4.29 -2.63
CA GLY A 146 16.57 -4.54 -3.98
C GLY A 146 17.06 -5.86 -4.56
N ALA A 147 18.35 -6.19 -4.38
CA ALA A 147 18.90 -7.46 -4.83
C ALA A 147 18.30 -8.66 -4.06
N VAL A 148 18.06 -8.52 -2.75
CA VAL A 148 17.38 -9.56 -1.96
C VAL A 148 15.92 -9.74 -2.41
N LYS A 149 15.22 -8.65 -2.67
CA LYS A 149 13.86 -8.70 -3.23
C LYS A 149 13.82 -9.37 -4.59
N SER A 150 14.81 -9.12 -5.46
CA SER A 150 14.86 -9.75 -6.79
C SER A 150 15.09 -11.26 -6.74
N ASP A 151 15.82 -11.77 -5.75
CA ASP A 151 15.95 -13.22 -5.55
C ASP A 151 14.64 -13.91 -5.15
N LEU A 152 13.73 -13.18 -4.50
CA LEU A 152 12.43 -13.69 -4.06
C LEU A 152 11.35 -13.60 -5.15
N VAL A 153 11.58 -12.78 -6.15
CA VAL A 153 10.71 -12.66 -7.31
C VAL A 153 11.17 -13.65 -8.37
N TYR A 154 10.74 -14.89 -8.21
CA TYR A 154 11.15 -16.03 -9.04
C TYR A 154 10.76 -15.97 -10.53
N SER A 155 9.98 -14.97 -10.94
CA SER A 155 9.59 -14.81 -12.34
C SER A 155 9.82 -13.38 -12.79
N PRO A 156 10.44 -13.16 -13.96
CA PRO A 156 10.47 -11.85 -14.57
C PRO A 156 9.03 -11.34 -14.77
N VAL A 157 8.86 -10.04 -14.66
CA VAL A 157 7.58 -9.38 -14.87
C VAL A 157 7.63 -8.66 -16.21
N GLU A 158 6.63 -8.86 -17.03
CA GLU A 158 6.38 -8.11 -18.25
C GLU A 158 5.20 -7.15 -17.97
N GLU A 159 5.51 -5.86 -17.79
CA GLU A 159 4.53 -4.83 -17.49
C GLU A 159 4.19 -4.06 -18.77
N THR A 160 2.96 -4.21 -19.27
CA THR A 160 2.43 -3.43 -20.37
C THR A 160 1.71 -2.21 -19.82
N ARG A 161 2.18 -1.01 -20.17
CA ARG A 161 1.60 0.27 -19.76
C ARG A 161 0.64 0.75 -20.83
N ILE A 162 -0.61 1.03 -20.44
CA ILE A 162 -1.68 1.43 -21.36
C ILE A 162 -2.23 2.78 -20.93
N GLY A 163 -2.00 3.79 -21.76
CA GLY A 163 -2.55 5.12 -21.58
C GLY A 163 -3.97 5.22 -22.15
N VAL A 164 -4.89 5.75 -21.35
CA VAL A 164 -6.24 6.11 -21.77
C VAL A 164 -6.43 7.62 -21.67
N THR A 165 -7.34 8.20 -22.46
CA THR A 165 -7.63 9.63 -22.41
C THR A 165 -8.87 9.89 -21.56
N LEU A 166 -8.91 11.04 -20.90
CA LEU A 166 -10.15 11.56 -20.32
C LEU A 166 -11.07 12.02 -21.45
N ASN A 167 -12.38 11.78 -21.34
CA ASN A 167 -13.34 12.40 -22.24
C ASN A 167 -13.38 13.93 -22.05
N ASP A 168 -13.96 14.68 -22.98
CA ASP A 168 -13.92 16.15 -22.99
C ASP A 168 -14.48 16.79 -21.70
N ASN A 169 -15.54 16.22 -21.15
CA ASN A 169 -16.16 16.72 -19.93
C ASN A 169 -15.25 16.50 -18.73
N ASP A 170 -14.71 15.28 -18.57
CA ASP A 170 -13.80 14.93 -17.48
C ASP A 170 -12.47 15.69 -17.62
N LEU A 171 -11.98 15.89 -18.84
CA LEU A 171 -10.78 16.68 -19.10
C LEU A 171 -10.97 18.15 -18.70
N THR A 172 -12.13 18.70 -19.02
CA THR A 172 -12.48 20.08 -18.63
C THR A 172 -12.55 20.21 -17.11
N LEU A 173 -13.17 19.25 -16.44
CA LEU A 173 -13.26 19.23 -14.99
C LEU A 173 -11.87 19.01 -14.35
N TYR A 174 -11.06 18.12 -14.92
CA TYR A 174 -9.68 17.87 -14.49
C TYR A 174 -8.82 19.14 -14.55
N LYS A 175 -8.93 19.91 -15.66
CA LYS A 175 -8.24 21.19 -15.81
C LYS A 175 -8.66 22.19 -14.72
N LYS A 176 -9.99 22.35 -14.50
CA LYS A 176 -10.50 23.22 -13.43
C LYS A 176 -9.97 22.84 -12.06
N CYS A 177 -9.94 21.54 -11.75
CA CYS A 177 -9.35 21.07 -10.50
C CYS A 177 -7.85 21.39 -10.42
N THR A 178 -7.11 21.23 -11.51
CA THR A 178 -5.67 21.53 -11.57
C THR A 178 -5.41 23.02 -11.40
N ASP A 179 -6.19 23.89 -12.06
CA ASP A 179 -6.08 25.33 -11.93
C ASP A 179 -6.31 25.77 -10.48
N TYR A 180 -7.34 25.24 -9.84
CA TYR A 180 -7.62 25.50 -8.43
C TYR A 180 -6.48 25.06 -7.50
N ILE A 181 -5.91 23.87 -7.74
CA ILE A 181 -4.78 23.36 -6.96
C ILE A 181 -3.56 24.26 -7.14
N ASN A 182 -3.24 24.69 -8.38
CA ASN A 182 -2.13 25.58 -8.67
C ASN A 182 -2.32 26.96 -8.01
N GLU A 183 -3.54 27.47 -8.01
CA GLU A 183 -3.91 28.69 -7.31
C GLU A 183 -3.67 28.53 -5.79
N CYS A 184 -4.12 27.42 -5.19
CA CYS A 184 -3.85 27.15 -3.79
C CYS A 184 -2.35 27.11 -3.49
N VAL A 185 -1.55 26.43 -4.33
CA VAL A 185 -0.09 26.39 -4.16
C VAL A 185 0.53 27.77 -4.23
N THR A 186 0.07 28.62 -5.13
CA THR A 186 0.52 30.00 -5.23
C THR A 186 0.19 30.79 -3.97
N VAL A 187 -1.02 30.61 -3.42
CA VAL A 187 -1.47 31.33 -2.21
C VAL A 187 -0.76 30.82 -0.96
N PHE A 188 -0.62 29.51 -0.78
CA PHE A 188 -0.09 28.93 0.45
C PHE A 188 1.43 28.67 0.42
N GLY A 189 2.05 28.69 -0.74
CA GLY A 189 3.46 28.40 -0.95
C GLY A 189 3.79 26.91 -0.90
N ASP A 190 3.25 26.15 0.08
CA ASP A 190 3.45 24.72 0.19
C ASP A 190 2.24 23.99 0.84
N LEU A 191 2.27 22.65 0.77
CA LEU A 191 1.22 21.79 1.35
C LEU A 191 1.15 21.87 2.87
N LYS A 192 2.29 22.08 3.55
CA LYS A 192 2.33 22.18 5.01
C LYS A 192 1.57 23.41 5.49
N ASN A 193 1.65 24.50 4.75
CA ASN A 193 0.92 25.71 5.07
C ASN A 193 -0.59 25.52 4.90
N ILE A 194 -1.03 24.76 3.89
CA ILE A 194 -2.44 24.39 3.74
C ILE A 194 -2.94 23.61 4.97
N GLU A 195 -2.16 22.65 5.45
CA GLU A 195 -2.50 21.88 6.64
C GLU A 195 -2.54 22.74 7.90
N LYS A 196 -1.53 23.61 8.12
CA LYS A 196 -1.48 24.55 9.24
C LYS A 196 -2.65 25.54 9.21
N CYS A 197 -3.09 25.97 8.06
CA CYS A 197 -4.28 26.82 7.91
C CYS A 197 -5.56 26.14 8.44
N LYS A 198 -5.63 24.81 8.43
CA LYS A 198 -6.77 24.06 8.97
C LYS A 198 -6.67 23.86 10.48
N VAL A 199 -5.50 23.47 10.98
CA VAL A 199 -5.33 22.97 12.34
C VAL A 199 -4.40 23.79 13.24
N GLY A 200 -3.66 24.76 12.68
CA GLY A 200 -2.60 25.48 13.35
C GLY A 200 -1.26 24.72 13.34
N ASP A 201 -0.28 25.26 14.04
CA ASP A 201 1.03 24.63 14.20
C ASP A 201 1.28 24.26 15.68
N PRO A 202 1.11 23.00 16.04
CA PRO A 202 1.29 22.56 17.43
C PRO A 202 2.74 22.70 17.93
N LEU A 203 3.73 22.71 17.02
CA LEU A 203 5.14 22.89 17.38
C LEU A 203 5.45 24.30 17.80
N LEU A 204 4.79 25.27 17.19
CA LEU A 204 4.92 26.70 17.52
C LEU A 204 3.85 27.16 18.50
N ASN A 205 2.92 26.29 18.87
CA ASN A 205 1.76 26.62 19.72
C ASN A 205 0.91 27.79 19.15
N ILE A 206 0.79 27.84 17.84
CA ILE A 206 0.04 28.88 17.10
C ILE A 206 -1.31 28.29 16.67
N SER A 207 -2.38 29.03 16.93
CA SER A 207 -3.73 28.64 16.48
C SER A 207 -3.86 28.73 14.95
N ALA A 208 -4.81 27.98 14.37
CA ALA A 208 -5.09 28.05 12.94
C ALA A 208 -5.47 29.47 12.49
N SER A 209 -6.20 30.23 13.30
CA SER A 209 -6.56 31.64 13.00
C SER A 209 -5.35 32.54 12.94
N GLU A 210 -4.45 32.42 13.92
CA GLU A 210 -3.22 33.17 13.99
C GLU A 210 -2.27 32.85 12.85
N PHE A 211 -2.16 31.58 12.48
CA PHE A 211 -1.37 31.17 11.31
C PHE A 211 -1.92 31.76 10.01
N ARG A 212 -3.23 31.74 9.79
CA ARG A 212 -3.89 32.35 8.62
C ARG A 212 -3.63 33.83 8.52
N TYR A 213 -3.68 34.53 9.65
CA TYR A 213 -3.41 35.94 9.73
C TYR A 213 -1.94 36.26 9.39
N THR A 214 -1.00 35.50 9.93
CA THR A 214 0.43 35.61 9.62
C THR A 214 0.69 35.36 8.14
N LEU A 215 0.10 34.31 7.55
CA LEU A 215 0.24 34.00 6.12
C LEU A 215 -0.29 35.16 5.26
N ALA A 216 -1.44 35.73 5.60
CA ALA A 216 -2.00 36.88 4.89
C ALA A 216 -1.06 38.07 4.91
N LYS A 217 -0.45 38.37 6.05
CA LYS A 217 0.51 39.45 6.24
C LYS A 217 1.81 39.22 5.47
N GLU A 218 2.36 38.02 5.49
CA GLU A 218 3.58 37.64 4.74
C GLU A 218 3.39 37.74 3.22
N ASN A 219 2.19 37.52 2.74
CA ASN A 219 1.84 37.66 1.32
C ASN A 219 1.49 39.12 0.93
N GLY A 220 1.69 40.09 1.83
CA GLY A 220 1.44 41.49 1.58
C GLY A 220 -0.04 41.89 1.58
N TRP A 221 -0.89 41.05 2.17
CA TRP A 221 -2.31 41.30 2.32
C TRP A 221 -2.50 42.23 3.55
N SER A 222 -3.04 43.40 3.28
CA SER A 222 -3.15 44.48 4.27
C SER A 222 -4.07 44.10 5.44
N GLU A 223 -3.66 44.49 6.67
CA GLU A 223 -4.51 44.44 7.85
C GLU A 223 -5.72 45.41 7.74
N ASP A 224 -5.57 46.45 6.91
CA ASP A 224 -6.60 47.51 6.69
C ASP A 224 -7.50 47.12 5.49
N LEU A 225 -8.27 46.08 5.64
CA LEU A 225 -9.26 45.64 4.67
C LEU A 225 -10.42 46.65 4.47
N ASN A 226 -10.43 47.78 5.19
CA ASN A 226 -11.58 48.70 5.19
C ASN A 226 -11.47 49.86 4.21
N THR A 227 -10.39 50.05 3.44
CA THR A 227 -10.15 51.30 2.73
C THR A 227 -10.29 51.23 1.19
N ASN A 228 -10.49 50.06 0.56
CA ASN A 228 -10.64 50.04 -0.90
C ASN A 228 -11.60 48.92 -1.41
N ILE A 229 -12.84 49.32 -1.72
CA ILE A 229 -13.95 48.42 -2.12
C ILE A 229 -13.66 47.65 -3.39
N ASP A 230 -12.92 48.18 -4.35
CA ASP A 230 -12.61 47.48 -5.60
C ASP A 230 -11.48 46.46 -5.45
N PHE A 231 -10.53 46.77 -4.59
CA PHE A 231 -9.49 45.83 -4.17
C PHE A 231 -10.09 44.68 -3.34
N HIS A 232 -11.07 44.98 -2.50
CA HIS A 232 -11.84 43.96 -1.76
C HIS A 232 -12.60 43.00 -2.66
N ARG A 233 -13.17 43.43 -3.76
CA ARG A 233 -13.94 42.58 -4.66
C ARG A 233 -13.10 41.55 -5.40
N GLN A 234 -11.84 41.85 -5.69
CA GLN A 234 -10.88 40.94 -6.31
C GLN A 234 -10.12 40.08 -5.25
N ILE A 235 -10.00 40.60 -4.05
CA ILE A 235 -9.18 40.05 -2.96
C ILE A 235 -10.02 39.32 -1.91
N ASP A 236 -11.30 39.70 -1.74
CA ASP A 236 -12.21 39.16 -0.72
C ASP A 236 -12.38 37.66 -0.76
N GLU A 237 -12.28 37.04 -1.94
CA GLU A 237 -12.37 35.59 -2.07
C GLU A 237 -11.07 34.86 -1.66
N ILE A 238 -9.92 35.53 -1.72
CA ILE A 238 -8.61 34.89 -1.58
C ILE A 238 -7.89 35.24 -0.25
N TYR A 239 -8.07 36.43 0.27
CA TYR A 239 -7.20 37.03 1.29
C TYR A 239 -7.81 37.18 2.69
N ASN A 240 -9.09 36.94 2.84
CA ASN A 240 -9.70 36.91 4.17
C ASN A 240 -9.27 35.61 4.91
N PRO A 241 -8.90 35.66 6.22
CA PRO A 241 -8.54 34.46 6.98
C PRO A 241 -9.60 33.35 6.95
N ASN A 242 -10.88 33.69 6.89
CA ASN A 242 -11.96 32.71 6.75
C ASN A 242 -11.96 32.09 5.35
N THR A 243 -11.76 32.88 4.31
CA THR A 243 -11.62 32.42 2.93
C THR A 243 -10.38 31.53 2.77
N LEU A 244 -9.26 31.84 3.40
CA LEU A 244 -8.10 30.96 3.44
C LEU A 244 -8.41 29.61 4.10
N PHE A 245 -9.19 29.61 5.17
CA PHE A 245 -9.63 28.36 5.80
C PHE A 245 -10.50 27.53 4.87
N GLU A 246 -11.50 28.14 4.24
CA GLU A 246 -12.37 27.47 3.27
C GLU A 246 -11.58 26.95 2.07
N LYS A 247 -10.65 27.75 1.55
CA LYS A 247 -9.76 27.36 0.45
C LYS A 247 -8.88 26.18 0.84
N ALA A 248 -8.31 26.16 2.04
CA ALA A 248 -7.51 25.05 2.55
C ALA A 248 -8.35 23.77 2.73
N CYS A 249 -9.58 23.88 3.20
CA CYS A 249 -10.51 22.76 3.30
C CYS A 249 -10.91 22.21 1.92
N THR A 250 -11.25 23.11 1.00
CA THR A 250 -11.66 22.78 -0.37
C THR A 250 -10.53 22.15 -1.17
N PHE A 251 -9.28 22.54 -0.94
CA PHE A 251 -8.10 22.01 -1.61
C PHE A 251 -8.07 20.47 -1.58
N TYR A 252 -8.27 19.85 -0.43
CA TYR A 252 -8.23 18.39 -0.31
C TYR A 252 -9.38 17.71 -1.04
N THR A 253 -10.56 18.35 -1.05
CA THR A 253 -11.73 17.87 -1.78
C THR A 253 -11.47 17.89 -3.30
N ILE A 254 -10.94 19.00 -3.80
CA ILE A 254 -10.62 19.18 -5.22
C ILE A 254 -9.46 18.27 -5.64
N ALA A 255 -8.42 18.14 -4.82
CA ALA A 255 -7.31 17.22 -5.10
C ALA A 255 -7.77 15.76 -5.15
N LYS A 256 -8.69 15.37 -4.25
CA LYS A 256 -9.33 14.06 -4.30
C LYS A 256 -10.18 13.91 -5.57
N GLN A 257 -11.00 14.89 -5.89
CA GLN A 257 -11.83 14.87 -7.12
C GLN A 257 -10.97 14.72 -8.38
N ARG A 258 -9.88 15.49 -8.50
CA ARG A 258 -8.93 15.37 -9.62
C ARG A 258 -8.37 13.96 -9.76
N ARG A 259 -7.97 13.34 -8.65
CA ARG A 259 -7.46 11.98 -8.65
C ARG A 259 -8.53 10.95 -9.01
N ASP A 260 -9.74 11.12 -8.46
CA ASP A 260 -10.85 10.21 -8.69
C ASP A 260 -11.30 10.23 -10.16
N LEU A 261 -11.27 11.38 -10.85
CA LEU A 261 -11.51 11.50 -12.30
C LEU A 261 -10.55 10.62 -13.11
N CYS A 262 -9.29 10.52 -12.72
CA CYS A 262 -8.33 9.65 -13.39
C CYS A 262 -8.55 8.18 -13.01
N SER A 263 -8.71 7.90 -11.72
CA SER A 263 -8.78 6.52 -11.22
C SER A 263 -10.04 5.79 -11.66
N ASP A 264 -11.17 6.51 -11.78
CA ASP A 264 -12.50 5.95 -12.08
C ASP A 264 -12.95 6.21 -13.52
N ASN A 265 -12.01 6.45 -14.43
CA ASN A 265 -12.29 6.80 -15.82
C ASN A 265 -13.00 5.64 -16.57
N VAL A 266 -14.08 5.97 -17.29
CA VAL A 266 -14.87 5.03 -18.09
C VAL A 266 -14.04 4.35 -19.19
N GLU A 267 -13.09 5.04 -19.81
CA GLU A 267 -12.22 4.44 -20.84
C GLU A 267 -11.35 3.32 -20.26
N LYS A 268 -10.99 3.41 -18.97
CA LYS A 268 -10.32 2.28 -18.28
C LYS A 268 -11.23 1.06 -18.18
N LEU A 269 -12.55 1.24 -17.95
CA LEU A 269 -13.49 0.10 -17.92
C LEU A 269 -13.51 -0.62 -19.27
N ARG A 270 -13.54 0.14 -20.38
CA ARG A 270 -13.53 -0.40 -21.74
C ARG A 270 -12.23 -1.17 -22.01
N GLU A 271 -11.10 -0.59 -21.61
CA GLU A 271 -9.80 -1.20 -21.83
C GLU A 271 -9.61 -2.47 -20.96
N ILE A 272 -10.04 -2.44 -19.71
CA ILE A 272 -10.04 -3.61 -18.82
C ILE A 272 -10.89 -4.73 -19.45
N ALA A 273 -12.09 -4.41 -19.91
CA ALA A 273 -12.96 -5.39 -20.55
C ALA A 273 -12.31 -5.98 -21.81
N ARG A 274 -11.72 -5.14 -22.68
CA ARG A 274 -10.97 -5.58 -23.86
C ARG A 274 -9.89 -6.61 -23.49
N ILE A 275 -9.06 -6.28 -22.49
CA ILE A 275 -8.00 -7.18 -22.01
C ILE A 275 -8.59 -8.50 -21.50
N CYS A 276 -9.69 -8.45 -20.74
CA CYS A 276 -10.36 -9.65 -20.24
C CYS A 276 -10.89 -10.53 -21.38
N TYR A 277 -11.51 -9.95 -22.41
CA TYR A 277 -12.01 -10.69 -23.56
C TYR A 277 -10.90 -11.29 -24.42
N GLU A 278 -9.79 -10.57 -24.62
CA GLU A 278 -8.62 -11.10 -25.33
C GLU A 278 -7.91 -12.25 -24.58
N ASN A 279 -8.15 -12.37 -23.29
CA ASN A 279 -7.53 -13.38 -22.42
C ASN A 279 -8.57 -14.22 -21.66
N LYS A 280 -9.73 -14.50 -22.29
CA LYS A 280 -10.86 -15.19 -21.68
C LYS A 280 -10.54 -16.59 -21.15
N ASP A 281 -9.49 -17.22 -21.65
CA ASP A 281 -8.96 -18.52 -21.25
C ASP A 281 -8.08 -18.47 -19.99
N LYS A 282 -7.81 -17.27 -19.45
CA LYS A 282 -6.88 -17.06 -18.35
C LYS A 282 -7.59 -16.61 -17.09
N LYS A 283 -6.98 -16.89 -15.94
CA LYS A 283 -7.36 -16.35 -14.65
C LYS A 283 -6.79 -14.94 -14.49
N ILE A 284 -7.67 -13.95 -14.43
CA ILE A 284 -7.31 -12.52 -14.40
C ILE A 284 -7.63 -11.90 -13.05
N LEU A 285 -6.63 -11.29 -12.43
CA LEU A 285 -6.80 -10.51 -11.20
C LEU A 285 -6.78 -9.02 -11.53
N ILE A 286 -7.86 -8.31 -11.24
CA ILE A 286 -7.96 -6.85 -11.41
C ILE A 286 -7.83 -6.19 -10.05
N ILE A 287 -6.88 -5.26 -9.92
CA ILE A 287 -6.59 -4.57 -8.67
C ILE A 287 -6.88 -3.08 -8.83
N SER A 288 -7.87 -2.60 -8.11
CA SER A 288 -8.31 -1.21 -8.10
C SER A 288 -7.93 -0.50 -6.81
N LYS A 289 -7.68 0.79 -6.86
CA LYS A 289 -7.41 1.60 -5.67
C LYS A 289 -8.66 1.77 -4.80
N ARG A 290 -9.83 1.85 -5.43
CA ARG A 290 -11.13 2.10 -4.80
C ARG A 290 -12.06 0.91 -4.99
N GLY A 291 -12.86 0.61 -3.95
CA GLY A 291 -13.85 -0.46 -3.99
C GLY A 291 -14.99 -0.15 -4.96
N GLU A 292 -15.40 1.12 -5.03
CA GLU A 292 -16.45 1.58 -5.95
C GLU A 292 -16.08 1.35 -7.41
N PHE A 293 -14.82 1.62 -7.78
CA PHE A 293 -14.35 1.33 -9.14
C PHE A 293 -14.22 -0.18 -9.40
N ALA A 294 -13.78 -0.95 -8.39
CA ALA A 294 -13.76 -2.41 -8.50
C ALA A 294 -15.16 -2.96 -8.78
N ALA A 295 -16.19 -2.45 -8.09
CA ALA A 295 -17.60 -2.81 -8.34
C ALA A 295 -18.07 -2.42 -9.74
N GLN A 296 -17.69 -1.22 -10.22
CA GLN A 296 -18.00 -0.79 -11.60
C GLN A 296 -17.36 -1.70 -12.64
N VAL A 297 -16.11 -2.12 -12.43
CA VAL A 297 -15.41 -3.07 -13.31
C VAL A 297 -16.20 -4.38 -13.42
N THR A 298 -16.57 -4.97 -12.29
CA THR A 298 -17.36 -6.22 -12.28
C THR A 298 -18.68 -6.05 -12.99
N LYS A 299 -19.43 -4.97 -12.66
CA LYS A 299 -20.72 -4.68 -13.29
C LYS A 299 -20.57 -4.49 -14.80
N TYR A 300 -19.54 -3.78 -15.24
CA TYR A 300 -19.31 -3.53 -16.65
C TYR A 300 -18.98 -4.81 -17.42
N ILE A 301 -18.01 -5.60 -16.94
CA ILE A 301 -17.64 -6.88 -17.59
C ILE A 301 -18.85 -7.81 -17.69
N ASN A 302 -19.60 -7.97 -16.60
CA ASN A 302 -20.76 -8.86 -16.59
C ASN A 302 -21.95 -8.33 -17.44
N SER A 303 -22.05 -7.00 -17.62
CA SER A 303 -23.14 -6.42 -18.45
C SER A 303 -22.93 -6.59 -19.95
N ILE A 304 -21.68 -6.74 -20.40
CA ILE A 304 -21.34 -6.96 -21.82
C ILE A 304 -21.16 -8.45 -22.16
N ALA A 305 -21.23 -9.34 -21.16
CA ALA A 305 -21.17 -10.78 -21.34
C ALA A 305 -22.43 -11.26 -22.08
N THR A 306 -22.32 -11.60 -23.36
CA THR A 306 -23.44 -12.02 -24.22
C THR A 306 -23.34 -13.45 -24.69
N GLU A 307 -22.20 -14.09 -24.55
CA GLU A 307 -21.91 -15.45 -25.02
C GLU A 307 -21.58 -16.36 -23.83
N GLU A 308 -21.79 -17.68 -24.00
CA GLU A 308 -21.43 -18.69 -22.95
C GLU A 308 -19.95 -18.64 -22.55
N ASP A 309 -19.07 -18.27 -23.48
CA ASP A 309 -17.63 -18.15 -23.27
C ASP A 309 -17.17 -16.77 -22.77
N SER A 310 -18.10 -15.87 -22.45
CA SER A 310 -17.74 -14.53 -21.99
C SER A 310 -17.05 -14.56 -20.65
N PRO A 311 -16.09 -13.63 -20.38
CA PRO A 311 -15.47 -13.53 -19.06
C PRO A 311 -16.51 -13.26 -17.97
N ILE A 312 -16.44 -13.98 -16.87
CA ILE A 312 -17.30 -13.78 -15.69
C ILE A 312 -16.44 -13.19 -14.58
N CYS A 313 -16.85 -12.04 -14.09
CA CYS A 313 -16.13 -11.30 -13.05
C CYS A 313 -16.84 -11.39 -11.70
N GLY A 314 -16.11 -11.75 -10.65
CA GLY A 314 -16.55 -11.69 -9.28
C GLY A 314 -15.92 -10.53 -8.51
N ASP A 315 -16.60 -10.09 -7.46
CA ASP A 315 -16.19 -9.01 -6.57
C ASP A 315 -15.52 -9.52 -5.28
N TYR A 316 -14.41 -8.86 -4.89
CA TYR A 316 -13.81 -9.07 -3.58
C TYR A 316 -13.30 -7.74 -3.00
N HIS A 317 -14.21 -6.93 -2.46
CA HIS A 317 -13.92 -5.61 -1.87
C HIS A 317 -14.99 -5.21 -0.85
N ASP A 318 -14.80 -4.06 -0.19
CA ASP A 318 -15.65 -3.54 0.89
C ASP A 318 -16.92 -2.79 0.41
N CYS A 319 -17.10 -2.62 -0.89
CA CYS A 319 -18.26 -1.95 -1.49
C CYS A 319 -19.31 -2.94 -2.03
N ILE A 320 -19.20 -4.23 -1.69
CA ILE A 320 -20.23 -5.22 -2.04
C ILE A 320 -21.44 -4.99 -1.15
N GLU A 321 -22.61 -4.95 -1.75
CA GLU A 321 -23.88 -4.84 -1.04
C GLU A 321 -24.51 -6.21 -0.75
N ASP A 322 -25.35 -6.28 0.27
CA ASP A 322 -26.17 -7.45 0.55
C ASP A 322 -27.11 -7.71 -0.65
N ALA A 323 -27.19 -8.93 -1.11
CA ALA A 323 -28.02 -9.29 -2.26
C ALA A 323 -29.26 -10.10 -1.82
N VAL A 324 -30.34 -9.99 -2.59
CA VAL A 324 -31.50 -10.86 -2.46
C VAL A 324 -31.20 -12.22 -3.12
N ALA A 325 -31.37 -13.29 -2.37
CA ALA A 325 -31.18 -14.64 -2.91
C ALA A 325 -32.27 -14.98 -3.94
N THR A 326 -31.84 -15.46 -5.11
CA THR A 326 -32.72 -15.98 -6.17
C THR A 326 -32.44 -17.45 -6.42
N ASP A 327 -33.44 -18.16 -6.96
CA ASP A 327 -33.27 -19.52 -7.49
C ASP A 327 -32.67 -19.49 -8.90
N LYS A 328 -32.50 -20.67 -9.51
CA LYS A 328 -31.94 -20.81 -10.87
C LYS A 328 -32.83 -20.19 -11.97
N GLU A 329 -34.10 -19.93 -11.66
CA GLU A 329 -35.10 -19.35 -12.57
C GLU A 329 -35.24 -17.83 -12.33
N GLY A 330 -34.46 -17.25 -11.36
CA GLY A 330 -34.49 -15.82 -11.02
C GLY A 330 -35.55 -15.42 -10.02
N ASN A 331 -36.33 -16.37 -9.47
CA ASN A 331 -37.34 -16.06 -8.46
C ASN A 331 -36.72 -15.80 -7.11
N ILE A 332 -37.30 -14.85 -6.36
CA ILE A 332 -36.82 -14.48 -5.02
C ILE A 332 -37.06 -15.65 -4.05
N ILE A 333 -35.99 -16.08 -3.40
CA ILE A 333 -36.05 -17.09 -2.34
C ILE A 333 -36.52 -16.40 -1.05
N LEU A 334 -37.61 -16.92 -0.47
CA LEU A 334 -38.15 -16.43 0.82
C LEU A 334 -37.59 -17.24 2.00
N VAL A 335 -37.46 -16.59 3.13
CA VAL A 335 -37.07 -17.22 4.41
C VAL A 335 -38.19 -18.17 4.86
N LYS A 336 -37.86 -19.46 5.07
CA LYS A 336 -38.83 -20.52 5.36
C LYS A 336 -39.28 -20.59 6.82
N SER A 337 -38.48 -20.06 7.77
CA SER A 337 -38.76 -20.17 9.21
C SER A 337 -38.14 -18.99 10.00
N GLY A 338 -38.59 -18.81 11.25
CA GLY A 338 -38.11 -17.78 12.18
C GLY A 338 -38.80 -16.43 12.03
N VAL A 339 -38.25 -15.40 12.68
CA VAL A 339 -38.82 -14.04 12.76
C VAL A 339 -38.94 -13.36 11.38
N ASN A 340 -38.14 -13.76 10.42
CA ASN A 340 -38.15 -13.21 9.05
C ASN A 340 -38.88 -14.12 8.04
N LYS A 341 -39.69 -15.08 8.48
CA LYS A 341 -40.46 -15.96 7.59
C LYS A 341 -41.29 -15.15 6.58
N GLY A 342 -41.19 -15.51 5.30
CA GLY A 342 -41.89 -14.85 4.20
C GLY A 342 -41.22 -13.58 3.67
N LYS A 343 -40.11 -13.10 4.25
CA LYS A 343 -39.30 -12.01 3.69
C LYS A 343 -38.30 -12.56 2.73
N PRO A 344 -37.79 -11.73 1.75
CA PRO A 344 -36.68 -12.11 0.90
C PRO A 344 -35.47 -12.56 1.72
N LYS A 345 -34.88 -13.69 1.32
CA LYS A 345 -33.63 -14.16 1.93
C LYS A 345 -32.48 -13.27 1.46
N ILE A 346 -31.77 -12.65 2.42
CA ILE A 346 -30.62 -11.80 2.13
C ILE A 346 -29.34 -12.61 2.24
N ILE A 347 -28.50 -12.53 1.22
CA ILE A 347 -27.13 -13.01 1.22
C ILE A 347 -26.23 -11.86 1.62
N LYS A 348 -25.50 -12.01 2.72
CA LYS A 348 -24.60 -10.96 3.21
C LYS A 348 -23.41 -10.73 2.29
N ALA A 349 -22.99 -9.48 2.13
CA ALA A 349 -21.86 -9.07 1.31
C ALA A 349 -20.58 -9.87 1.59
N GLN A 350 -20.27 -10.14 2.85
CA GLN A 350 -19.11 -10.94 3.22
C GLN A 350 -19.19 -12.38 2.69
N PHE A 351 -20.38 -12.95 2.65
CA PHE A 351 -20.56 -14.31 2.11
C PHE A 351 -20.42 -14.32 0.60
N LEU A 352 -20.98 -13.32 -0.11
CA LEU A 352 -20.82 -13.14 -1.55
C LEU A 352 -19.33 -13.01 -1.93
N SER A 353 -18.61 -12.13 -1.23
CA SER A 353 -17.17 -11.93 -1.42
C SER A 353 -16.38 -13.26 -1.27
N THR A 354 -16.65 -14.02 -0.21
CA THR A 354 -16.00 -15.30 0.05
C THR A 354 -16.35 -16.35 -1.03
N SER A 355 -17.61 -16.37 -1.49
CA SER A 355 -18.04 -17.24 -2.58
C SER A 355 -17.33 -16.92 -3.88
N ASN A 356 -17.29 -15.64 -4.28
CA ASN A 356 -16.59 -15.20 -5.50
C ASN A 356 -15.10 -15.60 -5.48
N LEU A 357 -14.44 -15.49 -4.32
CA LEU A 357 -13.05 -15.93 -4.18
C LEU A 357 -12.91 -17.46 -4.35
N ALA A 358 -13.84 -18.24 -3.79
CA ALA A 358 -13.86 -19.69 -3.95
C ALA A 358 -14.13 -20.10 -5.41
N ASP A 359 -15.08 -19.42 -6.07
CA ASP A 359 -15.42 -19.64 -7.47
C ASP A 359 -14.27 -19.26 -8.41
N PHE A 360 -13.54 -18.19 -8.12
CA PHE A 360 -12.32 -17.85 -8.85
C PHE A 360 -11.24 -18.92 -8.67
N ASN A 361 -10.99 -19.37 -7.45
CA ASN A 361 -9.98 -20.38 -7.18
C ASN A 361 -10.31 -21.75 -7.85
N SER A 362 -11.59 -22.13 -7.85
CA SER A 362 -12.05 -23.36 -8.51
C SER A 362 -12.11 -23.25 -10.04
N GLY A 363 -12.08 -22.05 -10.60
CA GLY A 363 -12.19 -21.80 -12.03
C GLY A 363 -13.62 -21.69 -12.55
N CYS A 364 -14.62 -21.58 -11.66
CA CYS A 364 -16.01 -21.29 -12.03
C CYS A 364 -16.17 -19.88 -12.60
N ILE A 365 -15.35 -18.93 -12.14
CA ILE A 365 -15.19 -17.61 -12.74
C ILE A 365 -13.71 -17.39 -13.08
N ASN A 366 -13.44 -16.64 -14.13
CA ASN A 366 -12.09 -16.42 -14.64
C ASN A 366 -11.53 -15.02 -14.33
N VAL A 367 -12.35 -14.09 -13.87
CA VAL A 367 -11.94 -12.72 -13.48
C VAL A 367 -12.33 -12.43 -12.04
N LEU A 368 -11.40 -11.84 -11.27
CA LEU A 368 -11.67 -11.37 -9.91
C LEU A 368 -11.24 -9.92 -9.76
N SER A 369 -12.19 -9.05 -9.40
CA SER A 369 -11.97 -7.63 -9.14
C SER A 369 -11.80 -7.38 -7.65
N ILE A 370 -10.64 -6.83 -7.24
CA ILE A 370 -10.31 -6.58 -5.84
C ILE A 370 -9.95 -5.12 -5.60
N LYS A 371 -10.14 -4.67 -4.36
CA LYS A 371 -9.57 -3.42 -3.86
C LYS A 371 -8.14 -3.64 -3.37
N ASN A 372 -7.23 -2.74 -3.71
CA ASN A 372 -5.87 -2.72 -3.18
C ASN A 372 -5.88 -2.36 -1.68
N SER A 373 -6.02 -3.34 -0.82
CA SER A 373 -6.04 -3.19 0.63
C SER A 373 -4.79 -3.82 1.25
N SER A 374 -4.19 -3.13 2.21
CA SER A 374 -2.99 -3.60 2.93
C SER A 374 -3.22 -4.85 3.80
N ASN A 375 -4.49 -5.20 4.06
CA ASN A 375 -4.87 -6.24 5.02
C ASN A 375 -5.34 -7.55 4.35
N ASN A 376 -5.43 -7.60 3.02
CA ASN A 376 -5.95 -8.77 2.34
C ASN A 376 -4.89 -9.86 2.21
N LYS A 377 -5.00 -10.91 3.01
CA LYS A 377 -4.25 -12.17 2.85
C LYS A 377 -5.04 -13.08 1.91
N LEU A 378 -4.97 -12.83 0.62
CA LEU A 378 -5.68 -13.63 -0.37
C LEU A 378 -4.78 -14.77 -0.88
N LYS A 379 -5.34 -15.99 -0.90
CA LYS A 379 -4.77 -17.13 -1.60
C LYS A 379 -5.37 -17.20 -2.99
N ILE A 380 -4.62 -16.72 -3.98
CA ILE A 380 -5.08 -16.61 -5.37
C ILE A 380 -3.99 -17.12 -6.29
N ALA A 381 -4.38 -17.94 -7.27
CA ALA A 381 -3.56 -18.25 -8.43
C ALA A 381 -4.13 -17.55 -9.66
N CYS A 382 -3.32 -16.75 -10.36
CA CYS A 382 -3.74 -16.05 -11.56
C CYS A 382 -2.64 -16.06 -12.65
N ASP A 383 -3.06 -15.92 -13.89
CA ASP A 383 -2.18 -15.90 -15.07
C ASP A 383 -1.80 -14.48 -15.47
N LEU A 384 -2.65 -13.50 -15.13
CA LEU A 384 -2.54 -12.12 -15.54
C LEU A 384 -3.06 -11.18 -14.47
N VAL A 385 -2.42 -10.01 -14.31
CA VAL A 385 -2.84 -8.95 -13.39
C VAL A 385 -3.11 -7.66 -14.15
N ILE A 386 -4.20 -6.98 -13.82
CA ILE A 386 -4.52 -5.64 -14.29
C ILE A 386 -4.48 -4.67 -13.10
N LEU A 387 -3.61 -3.67 -13.16
CA LEU A 387 -3.55 -2.56 -12.22
C LEU A 387 -4.31 -1.38 -12.85
N THR A 388 -5.40 -0.96 -12.23
CA THR A 388 -6.29 0.04 -12.82
C THR A 388 -5.76 1.47 -12.72
N THR A 389 -4.68 1.69 -11.96
CA THR A 389 -4.06 3.01 -11.77
C THR A 389 -2.61 2.84 -11.30
N PRO A 390 -1.70 3.79 -11.59
CA PRO A 390 -0.34 3.79 -11.04
C PRO A 390 -0.27 3.93 -9.52
N TYR A 391 -1.36 4.38 -8.89
CA TYR A 391 -1.47 4.44 -7.42
C TYR A 391 -1.72 3.07 -6.77
N CYS A 392 -2.00 2.03 -7.53
CA CYS A 392 -1.88 0.66 -7.06
C CYS A 392 -0.41 0.35 -6.82
N ASN A 393 -0.13 -0.41 -5.75
CA ASN A 393 1.25 -0.82 -5.48
C ASN A 393 1.84 -1.57 -6.68
N SER A 394 3.17 -1.49 -6.84
CA SER A 394 3.86 -2.29 -7.85
C SER A 394 3.56 -3.78 -7.65
N ILE A 395 3.68 -4.56 -8.72
CA ILE A 395 3.48 -6.02 -8.63
C ILE A 395 4.43 -6.67 -7.61
N ILE A 396 5.61 -6.09 -7.40
CA ILE A 396 6.57 -6.54 -6.38
C ILE A 396 6.01 -6.29 -4.98
N ASP A 397 5.42 -5.11 -4.75
CA ASP A 397 4.79 -4.79 -3.47
C ASP A 397 3.53 -5.61 -3.25
N ILE A 398 2.77 -5.89 -4.31
CA ILE A 398 1.63 -6.77 -4.28
C ILE A 398 2.06 -8.19 -3.91
N LYS A 399 3.08 -8.76 -4.58
CA LYS A 399 3.65 -10.07 -4.22
C LYS A 399 4.14 -10.11 -2.78
N SER A 400 4.75 -9.04 -2.28
CA SER A 400 5.25 -8.99 -0.90
C SER A 400 4.16 -8.82 0.16
N ARG A 401 3.02 -8.24 -0.18
CA ARG A 401 1.89 -8.03 0.73
C ARG A 401 0.90 -9.18 0.70
N PHE A 402 0.62 -9.70 -0.48
CA PHE A 402 -0.22 -10.87 -0.70
C PHE A 402 0.70 -12.09 -0.78
N THR A 403 1.15 -12.60 0.36
CA THR A 403 2.12 -13.69 0.46
C THR A 403 1.68 -14.99 -0.22
N GLU A 404 0.50 -15.02 -0.80
CA GLU A 404 -0.12 -16.23 -1.37
C GLU A 404 -0.73 -16.00 -2.77
N ILE A 405 -0.39 -14.90 -3.46
CA ILE A 405 -0.69 -14.79 -4.89
C ILE A 405 0.36 -15.60 -5.68
N THR A 406 -0.09 -16.63 -6.33
CA THR A 406 0.72 -17.45 -7.23
C THR A 406 0.46 -17.01 -8.68
N PHE A 407 1.52 -16.84 -9.45
CA PHE A 407 1.43 -16.54 -10.87
C PHE A 407 1.80 -17.78 -11.67
N ASN A 408 0.91 -18.22 -12.54
CA ASN A 408 1.07 -19.46 -13.31
C ASN A 408 1.97 -19.29 -14.55
N GLY A 409 2.30 -18.06 -14.92
CA GLY A 409 3.09 -17.76 -16.13
C GLY A 409 4.50 -17.26 -15.85
N THR A 410 5.42 -17.55 -16.79
CA THR A 410 6.77 -16.96 -16.80
C THR A 410 7.02 -16.37 -18.19
N PRO A 411 7.14 -15.04 -18.33
CA PRO A 411 7.05 -14.00 -17.31
C PRO A 411 5.62 -13.80 -16.74
N THR A 412 5.54 -13.23 -15.53
CA THR A 412 4.26 -12.73 -14.99
C THR A 412 3.80 -11.54 -15.82
N ARG A 413 2.61 -11.61 -16.41
CA ARG A 413 2.04 -10.53 -17.23
C ARG A 413 1.26 -9.56 -16.37
N VAL A 414 1.56 -8.28 -16.51
CA VAL A 414 0.90 -7.19 -15.79
C VAL A 414 0.49 -6.13 -16.79
N TYR A 415 -0.77 -5.72 -16.77
CA TYR A 415 -1.24 -4.52 -17.45
C TYR A 415 -1.40 -3.41 -16.41
N LYS A 416 -0.82 -2.24 -16.68
CA LYS A 416 -0.96 -1.06 -15.82
C LYS A 416 -1.61 0.05 -16.63
N LEU A 417 -2.82 0.45 -16.21
CA LEU A 417 -3.57 1.51 -16.88
C LEU A 417 -3.30 2.85 -16.20
N TYR A 418 -3.29 3.91 -16.99
CA TYR A 418 -3.15 5.28 -16.51
C TYR A 418 -3.87 6.25 -17.44
N CYS A 419 -4.27 7.42 -16.93
CA CYS A 419 -4.78 8.51 -17.77
C CYS A 419 -3.61 9.32 -18.31
N SER A 420 -3.49 9.41 -19.64
CA SER A 420 -2.47 10.19 -20.34
C SER A 420 -2.61 11.68 -20.03
N ASN A 421 -1.48 12.41 -19.96
CA ASN A 421 -1.42 13.84 -19.68
C ASN A 421 -2.11 14.27 -18.38
N THR A 422 -1.99 13.43 -17.34
CA THR A 422 -2.55 13.68 -16.01
C THR A 422 -1.54 13.37 -14.92
N ILE A 423 -1.95 13.58 -13.66
CA ILE A 423 -1.14 13.20 -12.48
C ILE A 423 -0.81 11.70 -12.45
N GLU A 424 -1.61 10.83 -13.06
CA GLU A 424 -1.29 9.40 -13.16
C GLU A 424 -0.14 9.16 -14.12
N HIS A 425 -0.09 9.88 -15.25
CA HIS A 425 1.05 9.82 -16.16
C HIS A 425 2.34 10.25 -15.47
N ASN A 426 2.30 11.38 -14.75
CA ASN A 426 3.44 11.88 -14.02
C ASN A 426 3.90 10.91 -12.92
N GLN A 427 2.97 10.28 -12.22
CA GLN A 427 3.28 9.25 -11.23
C GLN A 427 4.00 8.06 -11.87
N LEU A 428 3.55 7.65 -13.05
CA LEU A 428 4.15 6.56 -13.80
C LEU A 428 5.58 6.88 -14.25
N MET A 429 5.82 8.11 -14.72
CA MET A 429 7.15 8.58 -15.13
C MET A 429 8.15 8.68 -13.97
N LYS A 430 7.67 8.89 -12.74
CA LYS A 430 8.49 8.90 -11.53
C LYS A 430 8.82 7.49 -10.99
N GLU A 431 8.19 6.45 -11.52
CA GLU A 431 8.49 5.07 -11.11
C GLU A 431 9.93 4.71 -11.51
N LYS A 432 10.70 4.26 -10.52
CA LYS A 432 12.07 3.80 -10.76
C LYS A 432 12.05 2.49 -11.57
N GLU A 433 12.91 2.40 -12.56
CA GLU A 433 13.12 1.17 -13.28
C GLU A 433 13.56 0.04 -12.35
N SER A 434 13.01 -1.15 -12.59
CA SER A 434 13.37 -2.36 -11.87
C SER A 434 13.99 -3.37 -12.84
N PRO A 435 15.14 -3.98 -12.51
CA PRO A 435 15.81 -4.92 -13.41
C PRO A 435 15.00 -6.21 -13.68
N ILE A 436 13.95 -6.45 -12.88
CA ILE A 436 13.07 -7.63 -13.04
C ILE A 436 11.77 -7.29 -13.75
N ILE A 437 11.51 -6.03 -14.04
CA ILE A 437 10.31 -5.58 -14.74
C ILE A 437 10.73 -5.10 -16.13
N LYS A 438 10.33 -5.86 -17.15
CA LYS A 438 10.42 -5.42 -18.54
C LYS A 438 9.17 -4.60 -18.85
N VAL A 439 9.31 -3.30 -19.04
CA VAL A 439 8.24 -2.39 -19.39
C VAL A 439 8.03 -2.39 -20.90
N ILE A 440 6.77 -2.49 -21.34
CA ILE A 440 6.32 -2.33 -22.71
C ILE A 440 5.30 -1.18 -22.71
N ASN A 441 5.65 -0.07 -23.37
CA ASN A 441 4.71 1.03 -23.54
C ASN A 441 3.82 0.76 -24.76
N TYR A 442 2.52 0.76 -24.51
CA TYR A 442 1.52 0.62 -25.55
C TYR A 442 1.04 2.05 -25.92
N ASN A 443 1.22 2.49 -27.16
CA ASN A 443 0.92 3.84 -27.68
C ASN A 443 2.06 4.88 -27.51
N GLU A 444 3.28 4.55 -27.83
CA GLU A 444 4.39 5.54 -27.87
C GLU A 444 4.22 6.66 -28.91
N GLU A 445 3.33 6.52 -29.89
CA GLU A 445 3.19 7.47 -31.00
C GLU A 445 2.51 8.81 -30.64
N ASN A 446 1.97 8.97 -29.43
CA ASN A 446 1.24 10.16 -29.00
C ASN A 446 1.83 10.87 -27.76
N PHE A 447 3.11 10.75 -27.51
CA PHE A 447 3.78 11.52 -26.46
C PHE A 447 3.89 12.99 -26.87
N VAL A 448 2.98 13.83 -26.36
CA VAL A 448 3.20 15.27 -26.30
C VAL A 448 4.21 15.54 -25.18
N GLU A 449 5.32 16.23 -25.47
CA GLU A 449 6.27 16.68 -24.46
C GLU A 449 5.51 17.38 -23.31
N TYR A 450 5.69 16.85 -22.11
CA TYR A 450 5.02 17.35 -20.91
C TYR A 450 5.81 18.51 -20.32
N ASP A 451 5.15 19.65 -20.10
CA ASP A 451 5.76 20.81 -19.47
C ASP A 451 5.96 20.56 -17.97
N GLU A 452 7.23 20.38 -17.55
CA GLU A 452 7.63 20.13 -16.14
C GLU A 452 7.26 21.28 -15.17
N LYS A 453 6.75 22.40 -15.68
CA LYS A 453 6.47 23.59 -14.84
C LYS A 453 5.14 23.51 -14.08
N ASN A 454 4.25 22.60 -14.42
CA ASN A 454 2.99 22.41 -13.70
C ASN A 454 3.21 21.46 -12.53
N GLY A 455 3.59 22.02 -11.38
CA GLY A 455 3.96 21.31 -10.17
C GLY A 455 3.03 20.18 -9.77
N ASP A 456 3.58 18.97 -9.78
CA ASP A 456 2.89 17.76 -9.39
C ASP A 456 2.75 17.67 -7.88
N ILE A 457 1.65 18.17 -7.36
CA ILE A 457 1.26 17.85 -6.00
C ILE A 457 0.56 16.50 -6.04
N ILE A 458 1.29 15.46 -5.69
CA ILE A 458 0.76 14.12 -5.43
C ILE A 458 0.40 14.07 -3.94
N LEU A 459 -0.88 14.08 -3.65
CA LEU A 459 -1.42 13.89 -2.30
C LEU A 459 -1.70 12.41 -2.02
#